data_3ce4228ef079293144a4c2ac60e2a433
#
_entry.id   3ce4228ef079293144a4c2ac60e2a433
#
_cell.length_a   1.000
_cell.length_b   1.000
_cell.length_c   1.000
_cell.angle_alpha   90.00
_cell.angle_beta   90.00
_cell.angle_gamma   90.00
#
_symmetry.space_group_name_H-M   'P 1'
#
loop_
_entity.id
_entity.type
_entity.pdbx_description
1 polymer ?
#
loop_
_entity_poly.entity_id
_entity_poly.type
_entity_poly.pdbx_seq_one_letter_code
_entity_poly.pdbx_strand_id
1 'polypeptide(L)'
;ILSIELFNRPQEQCRHTGALILLDHSFEMILKAAIIHRNGKIRDKRNNKNTIGFDACLRIAVSNGNIKFLTEEQALVAQAINGLRDAAQHYILQISEQQLYVHMQSGVTLFSDILNNVFGIKLSDRLPQRVLPIATLAPLDIDALFRFETKEIKKLLNPGSRRGPEAYSKIRPLCILDAVISGEKNTQPSDAEIRNIANKLRSGISWNEIFKGVAGIQLSREGDGPSISLKITKKADVEVTLVKNSPN
;
A
#
# COMPACT_ATOMS: atom_id res chain seq x y z
N ILE A 1 -6.99 -9.16 -14.36
CA ILE A 1 -7.56 -8.50 -15.55
C ILE A 1 -8.69 -7.57 -15.13
N LEU A 2 -9.80 -8.08 -14.55
CA LEU A 2 -10.97 -7.27 -14.18
C LEU A 2 -10.64 -6.03 -13.34
N SER A 3 -9.68 -6.11 -12.41
CA SER A 3 -9.25 -4.95 -11.63
C SER A 3 -8.64 -3.86 -12.52
N ILE A 4 -7.82 -4.24 -13.51
CA ILE A 4 -7.22 -3.32 -14.49
C ILE A 4 -8.31 -2.70 -15.40
N GLU A 5 -9.27 -3.50 -15.84
CA GLU A 5 -10.40 -3.02 -16.65
C GLU A 5 -11.26 -2.01 -15.88
N LEU A 6 -11.57 -2.29 -14.60
CA LEU A 6 -12.26 -1.35 -13.74
C LEU A 6 -11.47 -0.08 -13.49
N PHE A 7 -10.16 -0.21 -13.26
CA PHE A 7 -9.31 0.97 -13.09
C PHE A 7 -9.34 1.88 -14.31
N ASN A 8 -9.30 1.33 -15.53
CA ASN A 8 -9.32 2.06 -16.79
C ASN A 8 -10.74 2.51 -17.23
N ARG A 9 -11.76 2.19 -16.46
CA ARG A 9 -13.14 2.54 -16.80
C ARG A 9 -13.37 4.03 -16.69
N PRO A 10 -13.99 4.70 -17.69
CA PRO A 10 -14.25 6.13 -17.63
C PRO A 10 -15.33 6.54 -16.62
N GLN A 11 -16.21 5.61 -16.22
CA GLN A 11 -17.23 5.90 -15.22
C GLN A 11 -16.70 5.72 -13.81
N GLU A 12 -16.91 6.72 -12.96
CA GLU A 12 -16.42 6.74 -11.58
C GLU A 12 -17.18 5.79 -10.63
N GLN A 13 -18.43 5.45 -10.96
CA GLN A 13 -19.28 4.66 -10.07
C GLN A 13 -18.65 3.29 -9.76
N CYS A 14 -18.39 3.06 -8.47
CA CYS A 14 -17.75 1.85 -7.93
C CYS A 14 -16.35 1.52 -8.48
N ARG A 15 -15.72 2.43 -9.23
CA ARG A 15 -14.43 2.20 -9.89
C ARG A 15 -13.32 1.97 -8.87
N HIS A 16 -13.13 2.89 -7.95
CA HIS A 16 -12.05 2.82 -6.94
C HIS A 16 -12.19 1.60 -6.04
N THR A 17 -13.35 1.44 -5.44
CA THR A 17 -13.65 0.31 -4.53
C THR A 17 -13.58 -1.03 -5.26
N GLY A 18 -14.18 -1.14 -6.45
CA GLY A 18 -14.18 -2.37 -7.23
C GLY A 18 -12.79 -2.77 -7.69
N ALA A 19 -11.95 -1.81 -8.14
CA ALA A 19 -10.58 -2.07 -8.54
C ALA A 19 -9.75 -2.61 -7.37
N LEU A 20 -9.87 -2.02 -6.18
CA LEU A 20 -9.15 -2.47 -4.97
C LEU A 20 -9.61 -3.85 -4.51
N ILE A 21 -10.92 -4.11 -4.46
CA ILE A 21 -11.47 -5.42 -4.05
C ILE A 21 -11.00 -6.54 -4.98
N LEU A 22 -11.05 -6.31 -6.29
CA LEU A 22 -10.63 -7.32 -7.27
C LEU A 22 -9.12 -7.51 -7.28
N LEU A 23 -8.34 -6.46 -7.04
CA LEU A 23 -6.89 -6.57 -6.93
C LEU A 23 -6.50 -7.40 -5.71
N ASP A 24 -7.06 -7.09 -4.54
CA ASP A 24 -6.82 -7.83 -3.30
C ASP A 24 -7.22 -9.29 -3.43
N HIS A 25 -8.42 -9.58 -3.96
CA HIS A 25 -8.84 -10.96 -4.20
C HIS A 25 -7.87 -11.70 -5.12
N SER A 26 -7.35 -11.04 -6.15
CA SER A 26 -6.36 -11.65 -7.04
C SER A 26 -5.05 -11.97 -6.30
N PHE A 27 -4.63 -11.14 -5.35
CA PHE A 27 -3.49 -11.43 -4.49
C PHE A 27 -3.74 -12.62 -3.59
N GLU A 28 -4.89 -12.70 -2.94
CA GLU A 28 -5.22 -13.87 -2.12
C GLU A 28 -5.14 -15.18 -2.93
N MET A 29 -5.64 -15.17 -4.15
CA MET A 29 -5.61 -16.33 -5.03
C MET A 29 -4.21 -16.68 -5.50
N ILE A 30 -3.41 -15.72 -5.95
CA ILE A 30 -2.06 -16.00 -6.43
C ILE A 30 -1.11 -16.43 -5.32
N LEU A 31 -1.25 -15.86 -4.11
CA LEU A 31 -0.46 -16.26 -2.94
C LEU A 31 -0.73 -17.73 -2.58
N LYS A 32 -2.01 -18.14 -2.51
CA LYS A 32 -2.40 -19.54 -2.26
C LYS A 32 -1.90 -20.45 -3.37
N ALA A 33 -2.03 -20.07 -4.63
CA ALA A 33 -1.54 -20.84 -5.76
C ALA A 33 -0.01 -21.01 -5.71
N ALA A 34 0.73 -19.94 -5.39
CA ALA A 34 2.19 -19.97 -5.28
C ALA A 34 2.66 -20.87 -4.13
N ILE A 35 1.99 -20.81 -2.98
CA ILE A 35 2.26 -21.70 -1.85
C ILE A 35 2.08 -23.17 -2.26
N ILE A 36 0.97 -23.52 -2.92
CA ILE A 36 0.71 -24.88 -3.40
C ILE A 36 1.76 -25.30 -4.44
N HIS A 37 2.07 -24.43 -5.39
CA HIS A 37 3.06 -24.68 -6.45
C HIS A 37 4.45 -25.02 -5.88
N ARG A 38 4.78 -24.42 -4.73
CA ARG A 38 6.01 -24.71 -3.98
C ARG A 38 5.85 -25.80 -2.90
N ASN A 39 4.87 -26.70 -3.07
CA ASN A 39 4.57 -27.82 -2.17
C ASN A 39 4.18 -27.42 -0.75
N GLY A 40 3.73 -26.18 -0.54
CA GLY A 40 3.19 -25.71 0.71
C GLY A 40 1.72 -26.12 0.92
N LYS A 41 1.24 -25.97 2.15
CA LYS A 41 -0.14 -26.30 2.54
C LYS A 41 -0.92 -25.02 2.82
N ILE A 42 -2.11 -24.94 2.25
CA ILE A 42 -3.04 -23.82 2.45
C ILE A 42 -4.25 -24.14 3.32
N ARG A 43 -4.35 -25.36 3.85
CA ARG A 43 -5.43 -25.73 4.78
C ARG A 43 -5.12 -25.22 6.18
N ASP A 44 -6.14 -24.65 6.84
CA ASP A 44 -6.02 -24.20 8.22
C ASP A 44 -5.79 -25.42 9.12
N LYS A 45 -4.80 -25.35 10.02
CA LYS A 45 -4.49 -26.42 10.97
C LYS A 45 -5.61 -26.67 11.97
N ARG A 46 -6.39 -25.63 12.33
CA ARG A 46 -7.48 -25.71 13.31
C ARG A 46 -8.79 -26.17 12.68
N ASN A 47 -9.02 -25.77 11.44
CA ASN A 47 -10.22 -26.16 10.70
C ASN A 47 -9.85 -26.51 9.25
N ASN A 48 -9.66 -27.80 9.01
CA ASN A 48 -9.21 -28.34 7.72
C ASN A 48 -10.23 -28.08 6.57
N LYS A 49 -11.44 -27.62 6.88
CA LYS A 49 -12.42 -27.21 5.87
C LYS A 49 -12.08 -25.85 5.25
N ASN A 50 -11.42 -24.97 6.02
CA ASN A 50 -11.07 -23.63 5.59
C ASN A 50 -9.64 -23.57 5.05
N THR A 51 -9.38 -22.59 4.21
CA THR A 51 -8.02 -22.20 3.82
C THR A 51 -7.48 -21.13 4.75
N ILE A 52 -6.15 -21.03 4.85
CA ILE A 52 -5.48 -19.95 5.57
C ILE A 52 -5.84 -18.59 4.96
N GLY A 53 -5.94 -17.57 5.82
CA GLY A 53 -6.24 -16.19 5.39
C GLY A 53 -5.02 -15.50 4.77
N PHE A 54 -5.25 -14.28 4.28
CA PHE A 54 -4.28 -13.46 3.57
C PHE A 54 -2.97 -13.26 4.34
N ASP A 55 -3.03 -12.83 5.61
CA ASP A 55 -1.84 -12.59 6.44
C ASP A 55 -1.01 -13.85 6.67
N ALA A 56 -1.68 -15.02 6.79
CA ALA A 56 -0.97 -16.28 6.93
C ALA A 56 -0.26 -16.67 5.62
N CYS A 57 -0.86 -16.37 4.46
CA CYS A 57 -0.23 -16.55 3.16
C CYS A 57 1.01 -15.66 3.02
N LEU A 58 0.93 -14.39 3.39
CA LEU A 58 2.05 -13.46 3.33
C LEU A 58 3.20 -13.90 4.24
N ARG A 59 2.91 -14.29 5.48
CA ARG A 59 3.95 -14.80 6.38
C ARG A 59 4.68 -16.00 5.79
N ILE A 60 3.96 -16.96 5.20
CA ILE A 60 4.57 -18.12 4.56
C ILE A 60 5.42 -17.67 3.36
N ALA A 61 4.92 -16.75 2.54
CA ALA A 61 5.61 -16.28 1.36
C ALA A 61 6.93 -15.55 1.67
N VAL A 62 7.02 -14.91 2.83
CA VAL A 62 8.23 -14.15 3.25
C VAL A 62 9.19 -14.99 4.09
N SER A 63 8.69 -15.80 5.02
CA SER A 63 9.52 -16.39 6.08
C SER A 63 9.82 -17.87 5.93
N ASN A 64 9.06 -18.64 5.13
CA ASN A 64 9.30 -20.08 4.98
C ASN A 64 10.39 -20.34 3.95
N GLY A 65 11.57 -20.78 4.39
CA GLY A 65 12.75 -20.95 3.54
C GLY A 65 12.55 -21.80 2.29
N ASN A 66 11.68 -22.83 2.34
CA ASN A 66 11.40 -23.69 1.18
C ASN A 66 10.34 -23.12 0.23
N ILE A 67 9.48 -22.23 0.75
CA ILE A 67 8.33 -21.70 0.02
C ILE A 67 8.54 -20.22 -0.31
N LYS A 68 9.44 -19.53 0.39
CA LYS A 68 9.70 -18.09 0.25
C LYS A 68 9.78 -17.64 -1.23
N PHE A 69 8.95 -16.67 -1.61
CA PHE A 69 8.92 -16.07 -2.93
C PHE A 69 8.67 -14.56 -2.92
N LEU A 70 8.50 -13.95 -1.73
CA LEU A 70 8.37 -12.51 -1.55
C LEU A 70 9.47 -11.95 -0.68
N THR A 71 9.81 -10.70 -0.93
CA THR A 71 10.58 -9.86 0.00
C THR A 71 9.66 -9.19 1.02
N GLU A 72 10.23 -8.61 2.08
CA GLU A 72 9.45 -7.85 3.07
C GLU A 72 8.78 -6.63 2.41
N GLU A 73 9.48 -5.92 1.53
CA GLU A 73 8.97 -4.75 0.80
C GLU A 73 7.80 -5.13 -0.12
N GLN A 74 7.91 -6.26 -0.81
CA GLN A 74 6.83 -6.78 -1.64
C GLN A 74 5.59 -7.15 -0.82
N ALA A 75 5.79 -7.71 0.38
CA ALA A 75 4.69 -8.01 1.29
C ALA A 75 3.97 -6.73 1.78
N LEU A 76 4.71 -5.62 2.01
CA LEU A 76 4.10 -4.33 2.37
C LEU A 76 3.14 -3.80 1.28
N VAL A 77 3.50 -3.96 0.00
CA VAL A 77 2.61 -3.58 -1.11
C VAL A 77 1.29 -4.36 -1.04
N ALA A 78 1.36 -5.67 -0.85
CA ALA A 78 0.17 -6.51 -0.76
C ALA A 78 -0.66 -6.19 0.50
N GLN A 79 -0.02 -5.91 1.64
CA GLN A 79 -0.69 -5.50 2.88
C GLN A 79 -1.39 -4.14 2.75
N ALA A 80 -0.78 -3.16 2.07
CA ALA A 80 -1.42 -1.87 1.84
C ALA A 80 -2.70 -2.02 1.01
N ILE A 81 -2.66 -2.83 -0.04
CA ILE A 81 -3.84 -3.12 -0.87
C ILE A 81 -4.93 -3.83 -0.05
N ASN A 82 -4.57 -4.82 0.76
CA ASN A 82 -5.50 -5.51 1.64
C ASN A 82 -6.14 -4.57 2.66
N GLY A 83 -5.35 -3.70 3.30
CA GLY A 83 -5.87 -2.70 4.24
C GLY A 83 -6.83 -1.70 3.57
N LEU A 84 -6.53 -1.24 2.35
CA LEU A 84 -7.41 -0.36 1.59
C LEU A 84 -8.71 -1.07 1.16
N ARG A 85 -8.64 -2.35 0.79
CA ARG A 85 -9.82 -3.15 0.49
C ARG A 85 -10.72 -3.29 1.72
N ASP A 86 -10.17 -3.59 2.88
CA ASP A 86 -10.93 -3.67 4.14
C ASP A 86 -11.63 -2.33 4.43
N ALA A 87 -10.91 -1.22 4.30
CA ALA A 87 -11.48 0.11 4.46
C ALA A 87 -12.60 0.38 3.44
N ALA A 88 -12.41 -0.03 2.18
CA ALA A 88 -13.42 0.16 1.13
C ALA A 88 -14.68 -0.68 1.35
N GLN A 89 -14.59 -1.82 2.02
CA GLN A 89 -15.75 -2.67 2.33
C GLN A 89 -16.52 -2.22 3.57
N HIS A 90 -15.84 -1.69 4.57
CA HIS A 90 -16.43 -1.43 5.88
C HIS A 90 -16.65 0.06 6.18
N TYR A 91 -16.07 0.95 5.39
CA TYR A 91 -16.11 2.40 5.60
C TYR A 91 -16.33 3.16 4.30
N ILE A 92 -16.77 4.40 4.42
CA ILE A 92 -16.75 5.34 3.29
C ILE A 92 -15.29 5.73 3.05
N LEU A 93 -14.68 5.15 2.03
CA LEU A 93 -13.31 5.42 1.61
C LEU A 93 -13.33 6.40 0.43
N GLN A 94 -12.63 7.52 0.58
CA GLN A 94 -12.31 8.40 -0.53
C GLN A 94 -10.81 8.34 -0.80
N ILE A 95 -10.46 7.68 -1.88
CA ILE A 95 -9.10 7.58 -2.37
C ILE A 95 -8.95 8.48 -3.59
N SER A 96 -7.89 9.27 -3.66
CA SER A 96 -7.62 10.10 -4.83
C SER A 96 -7.16 9.26 -6.01
N GLU A 97 -7.27 9.81 -7.23
CA GLU A 97 -6.73 9.19 -8.44
C GLU A 97 -5.25 8.88 -8.31
N GLN A 98 -4.49 9.78 -7.70
CA GLN A 98 -3.05 9.60 -7.49
C GLN A 98 -2.75 8.42 -6.56
N GLN A 99 -3.47 8.33 -5.45
CA GLN A 99 -3.33 7.19 -4.52
C GLN A 99 -3.74 5.88 -5.20
N LEU A 100 -4.90 5.86 -5.87
CA LEU A 100 -5.37 4.68 -6.56
C LEU A 100 -4.35 4.23 -7.62
N TYR A 101 -3.79 5.18 -8.38
CA TYR A 101 -2.77 4.89 -9.39
C TYR A 101 -1.54 4.23 -8.78
N VAL A 102 -0.99 4.80 -7.69
CA VAL A 102 0.19 4.24 -7.01
C VAL A 102 -0.07 2.81 -6.55
N HIS A 103 -1.22 2.54 -5.91
CA HIS A 103 -1.54 1.20 -5.43
C HIS A 103 -1.83 0.21 -6.56
N MET A 104 -2.52 0.65 -7.62
CA MET A 104 -2.77 -0.20 -8.79
C MET A 104 -1.46 -0.52 -9.53
N GLN A 105 -0.61 0.47 -9.75
CA GLN A 105 0.67 0.27 -10.43
C GLN A 105 1.59 -0.68 -9.66
N SER A 106 1.80 -0.42 -8.37
CA SER A 106 2.64 -1.27 -7.53
C SER A 106 2.05 -2.68 -7.39
N GLY A 107 0.74 -2.78 -7.22
CA GLY A 107 0.04 -4.06 -7.12
C GLY A 107 0.12 -4.90 -8.39
N VAL A 108 -0.17 -4.31 -9.55
CA VAL A 108 -0.08 -5.02 -10.84
C VAL A 108 1.35 -5.44 -11.14
N THR A 109 2.34 -4.60 -10.82
CA THR A 109 3.76 -4.96 -10.98
C THR A 109 4.11 -6.14 -10.09
N LEU A 110 3.77 -6.10 -8.80
CA LEU A 110 4.03 -7.22 -7.88
C LEU A 110 3.32 -8.49 -8.32
N PHE A 111 2.06 -8.41 -8.77
CA PHE A 111 1.32 -9.56 -9.29
C PHE A 111 2.03 -10.18 -10.50
N SER A 112 2.51 -9.33 -11.42
CA SER A 112 3.29 -9.73 -12.59
C SER A 112 4.60 -10.43 -12.20
N ASP A 113 5.31 -9.89 -11.20
CA ASP A 113 6.54 -10.48 -10.67
C ASP A 113 6.31 -11.85 -10.07
N ILE A 114 5.24 -12.03 -9.28
CA ILE A 114 4.87 -13.35 -8.71
C ILE A 114 4.55 -14.34 -9.84
N LEU A 115 3.74 -13.93 -10.82
CA LEU A 115 3.42 -14.79 -11.97
C LEU A 115 4.68 -15.25 -12.70
N ASN A 116 5.58 -14.33 -12.98
CA ASN A 116 6.81 -14.64 -13.71
C ASN A 116 7.77 -15.48 -12.88
N ASN A 117 8.04 -15.10 -11.64
CA ASN A 117 9.06 -15.73 -10.80
C ASN A 117 8.66 -17.10 -10.24
N VAL A 118 7.36 -17.33 -10.02
CA VAL A 118 6.85 -18.59 -9.47
C VAL A 118 6.37 -19.54 -10.56
N PHE A 119 5.68 -19.02 -11.58
CA PHE A 119 4.99 -19.86 -12.58
C PHE A 119 5.60 -19.75 -13.98
N GLY A 120 6.54 -18.82 -14.21
CA GLY A 120 7.12 -18.58 -15.55
C GLY A 120 6.12 -17.97 -16.55
N ILE A 121 5.03 -17.36 -16.07
CA ILE A 121 3.96 -16.80 -16.90
C ILE A 121 4.11 -15.28 -16.93
N LYS A 122 4.07 -14.69 -18.12
CA LYS A 122 4.04 -13.24 -18.29
C LYS A 122 2.61 -12.72 -18.25
N LEU A 123 2.36 -11.73 -17.41
CA LEU A 123 1.04 -11.08 -17.32
C LEU A 123 0.64 -10.44 -18.65
N SER A 124 1.61 -9.86 -19.38
CA SER A 124 1.39 -9.26 -20.71
C SER A 124 0.72 -10.20 -21.70
N ASP A 125 1.03 -11.51 -21.64
CA ASP A 125 0.47 -12.51 -22.56
C ASP A 125 -1.02 -12.79 -22.31
N ARG A 126 -1.53 -12.32 -21.17
CA ARG A 126 -2.91 -12.48 -20.72
C ARG A 126 -3.72 -11.19 -20.79
N LEU A 127 -3.08 -10.06 -21.07
CA LEU A 127 -3.73 -8.76 -21.21
C LEU A 127 -4.09 -8.51 -22.66
N PRO A 128 -5.29 -7.96 -22.95
CA PRO A 128 -5.61 -7.49 -24.30
C PRO A 128 -4.64 -6.39 -24.73
N GLN A 129 -4.21 -6.40 -25.99
CA GLN A 129 -3.30 -5.37 -26.55
C GLN A 129 -3.84 -3.94 -26.43
N ARG A 130 -5.16 -3.79 -26.30
CA ARG A 130 -5.86 -2.51 -26.14
C ARG A 130 -5.93 -1.97 -24.73
N VAL A 131 -5.29 -2.60 -23.74
CA VAL A 131 -5.21 -2.04 -22.39
C VAL A 131 -4.30 -0.84 -22.43
N LEU A 132 -4.91 0.34 -22.35
CA LEU A 132 -4.19 1.61 -22.38
C LEU A 132 -3.36 1.80 -21.10
N PRO A 133 -2.24 2.56 -21.20
CA PRO A 133 -1.52 3.02 -20.02
C PRO A 133 -2.47 3.78 -19.09
N ILE A 134 -2.33 3.51 -17.81
CA ILE A 134 -3.30 3.85 -16.78
C ILE A 134 -3.36 5.35 -16.49
N ALA A 135 -2.30 6.12 -16.77
CA ALA A 135 -2.29 7.55 -16.51
C ALA A 135 -1.48 8.33 -17.53
N THR A 136 -1.96 9.53 -17.80
CA THR A 136 -1.26 10.54 -18.58
C THR A 136 -0.27 11.36 -17.74
N LEU A 137 -0.35 11.25 -16.42
CA LEU A 137 0.53 11.92 -15.48
C LEU A 137 1.46 10.92 -14.82
N ALA A 138 2.72 11.31 -14.62
CA ALA A 138 3.67 10.52 -13.83
C ALA A 138 3.15 10.33 -12.40
N PRO A 139 3.35 9.14 -11.81
CA PRO A 139 2.98 8.93 -10.41
C PRO A 139 3.79 9.86 -9.51
N LEU A 140 3.13 10.41 -8.49
CA LEU A 140 3.82 11.11 -7.43
C LEU A 140 4.65 10.11 -6.60
N ASP A 141 5.81 10.52 -6.11
CA ASP A 141 6.46 9.78 -5.05
C ASP A 141 5.61 9.83 -3.76
N ILE A 142 5.91 8.97 -2.79
CA ILE A 142 5.11 8.86 -1.57
C ILE A 142 5.08 10.18 -0.79
N ASP A 143 6.21 10.89 -0.72
CA ASP A 143 6.31 12.19 -0.05
C ASP A 143 5.42 13.25 -0.73
N ALA A 144 5.53 13.38 -2.06
CA ALA A 144 4.70 14.29 -2.84
C ALA A 144 3.21 13.93 -2.73
N LEU A 145 2.87 12.65 -2.69
CA LEU A 145 1.51 12.18 -2.47
C LEU A 145 0.97 12.65 -1.11
N PHE A 146 1.71 12.42 0.00
CA PHE A 146 1.28 12.84 1.34
C PHE A 146 1.17 14.35 1.47
N ARG A 147 2.10 15.11 0.89
CA ARG A 147 2.02 16.59 0.83
C ARG A 147 0.78 17.06 0.08
N PHE A 148 0.50 16.47 -1.07
CA PHE A 148 -0.66 16.82 -1.88
C PHE A 148 -1.97 16.51 -1.12
N GLU A 149 -2.13 15.28 -0.65
CA GLU A 149 -3.35 14.84 0.04
C GLU A 149 -3.62 15.62 1.32
N THR A 150 -2.60 15.85 2.14
CA THR A 150 -2.77 16.62 3.39
C THR A 150 -3.12 18.07 3.12
N LYS A 151 -2.63 18.67 2.03
CA LYS A 151 -3.02 20.02 1.59
C LYS A 151 -4.51 20.06 1.21
N GLU A 152 -4.99 19.07 0.47
CA GLU A 152 -6.41 18.98 0.11
C GLU A 152 -7.30 18.73 1.34
N ILE A 153 -6.89 17.85 2.26
CA ILE A 153 -7.59 17.61 3.52
C ILE A 153 -7.69 18.89 4.37
N LYS A 154 -6.61 19.67 4.47
CA LYS A 154 -6.62 20.96 5.19
C LYS A 154 -7.65 21.93 4.63
N LYS A 155 -7.86 21.97 3.31
CA LYS A 155 -8.90 22.81 2.70
C LYS A 155 -10.31 22.38 3.14
N LEU A 156 -10.55 21.06 3.29
CA LEU A 156 -11.83 20.55 3.75
C LEU A 156 -12.09 20.80 5.25
N LEU A 157 -11.03 20.93 6.03
CA LEU A 157 -11.07 21.14 7.47
C LEU A 157 -11.16 22.62 7.88
N ASN A 158 -11.24 23.55 6.94
CA ASN A 158 -11.32 24.98 7.24
C ASN A 158 -12.50 25.31 8.17
N PRO A 159 -12.35 26.31 9.08
CA PRO A 159 -13.41 26.74 9.97
C PRO A 159 -14.68 27.10 9.20
N GLY A 160 -15.83 26.58 9.66
CA GLY A 160 -17.12 26.77 8.99
C GLY A 160 -17.44 25.77 7.86
N SER A 161 -16.50 24.93 7.46
CA SER A 161 -16.77 23.87 6.51
C SER A 161 -17.56 22.71 7.15
N ARG A 162 -18.67 22.30 6.52
CA ARG A 162 -19.44 21.10 6.92
C ARG A 162 -18.89 19.81 6.29
N ARG A 163 -17.68 19.83 5.71
CA ARG A 163 -17.06 18.73 4.97
C ARG A 163 -16.15 17.84 5.84
N GLY A 164 -16.33 17.85 7.16
CA GLY A 164 -15.57 16.99 8.08
C GLY A 164 -15.61 15.50 7.72
N PRO A 165 -16.78 14.90 7.45
CA PRO A 165 -16.86 13.49 7.06
C PRO A 165 -16.06 13.16 5.79
N GLU A 166 -16.03 14.05 4.81
CA GLU A 166 -15.22 13.91 3.60
C GLU A 166 -13.71 13.97 3.92
N ALA A 167 -13.29 14.89 4.80
CA ALA A 167 -11.91 14.95 5.24
C ALA A 167 -11.49 13.65 5.97
N TYR A 168 -12.35 13.10 6.81
CA TYR A 168 -12.09 11.85 7.53
C TYR A 168 -11.94 10.66 6.60
N SER A 169 -12.77 10.57 5.55
CA SER A 169 -12.67 9.50 4.55
C SER A 169 -11.37 9.58 3.73
N LYS A 170 -10.80 10.77 3.54
CA LYS A 170 -9.50 10.99 2.88
C LYS A 170 -8.30 10.74 3.81
N ILE A 171 -8.45 10.92 5.13
CA ILE A 171 -7.39 10.63 6.10
C ILE A 171 -7.17 9.13 6.23
N ARG A 172 -8.22 8.31 6.20
CA ARG A 172 -8.14 6.87 6.42
C ARG A 172 -7.11 6.15 5.55
N PRO A 173 -7.06 6.32 4.21
CA PRO A 173 -6.07 5.64 3.38
C PRO A 173 -4.63 6.06 3.67
N LEU A 174 -4.39 7.31 4.11
CA LEU A 174 -3.06 7.76 4.52
C LEU A 174 -2.61 7.06 5.81
N CYS A 175 -3.53 6.91 6.78
CA CYS A 175 -3.25 6.17 8.02
C CYS A 175 -2.92 4.70 7.73
N ILE A 176 -3.66 4.06 6.84
CA ILE A 176 -3.42 2.66 6.47
C ILE A 176 -2.01 2.51 5.87
N LEU A 177 -1.64 3.40 4.95
CA LEU A 177 -0.33 3.36 4.31
C LEU A 177 0.79 3.61 5.34
N ASP A 178 0.63 4.59 6.22
CA ASP A 178 1.60 4.90 7.28
C ASP A 178 1.76 3.74 8.26
N ALA A 179 0.65 3.11 8.70
CA ALA A 179 0.65 1.95 9.59
C ALA A 179 1.34 0.73 8.96
N VAL A 180 1.07 0.45 7.68
CA VAL A 180 1.72 -0.65 6.94
C VAL A 180 3.23 -0.42 6.87
N ILE A 181 3.66 0.77 6.49
CA ILE A 181 5.08 1.13 6.40
C ILE A 181 5.76 1.09 7.77
N SER A 182 5.05 1.49 8.84
CA SER A 182 5.52 1.38 10.22
C SER A 182 5.59 -0.06 10.75
N GLY A 183 5.08 -1.04 10.00
CA GLY A 183 5.02 -2.45 10.43
C GLY A 183 4.02 -2.70 11.57
N GLU A 184 2.96 -1.91 11.65
CA GLU A 184 1.92 -2.06 12.67
C GLU A 184 1.07 -3.31 12.38
N LYS A 185 0.71 -4.05 13.44
CA LYS A 185 -0.14 -5.25 13.30
C LYS A 185 -1.58 -4.92 12.92
N ASN A 186 -2.09 -3.80 13.41
CA ASN A 186 -3.42 -3.30 13.05
C ASN A 186 -3.26 -2.08 12.15
N THR A 187 -3.59 -2.24 10.90
CA THR A 187 -3.48 -1.17 9.90
C THR A 187 -4.73 -0.31 9.78
N GLN A 188 -5.85 -0.75 10.41
CA GLN A 188 -7.11 0.01 10.36
C GLN A 188 -7.16 1.06 11.47
N PRO A 189 -7.19 2.36 11.13
CA PRO A 189 -7.32 3.41 12.12
C PRO A 189 -8.75 3.44 12.69
N SER A 190 -8.84 3.66 13.99
CA SER A 190 -10.11 3.95 14.65
C SER A 190 -10.63 5.35 14.27
N ASP A 191 -11.94 5.57 14.42
CA ASP A 191 -12.52 6.89 14.17
C ASP A 191 -11.99 7.96 15.14
N ALA A 192 -11.53 7.56 16.33
CA ALA A 192 -10.88 8.47 17.29
C ALA A 192 -9.51 8.92 16.78
N GLU A 193 -8.71 8.02 16.22
CA GLU A 193 -7.41 8.34 15.61
C GLU A 193 -7.58 9.25 14.41
N ILE A 194 -8.54 8.98 13.52
CA ILE A 194 -8.84 9.84 12.37
C ILE A 194 -9.21 11.26 12.82
N ARG A 195 -10.07 11.39 13.86
CA ARG A 195 -10.44 12.70 14.41
C ARG A 195 -9.24 13.41 15.03
N ASN A 196 -8.37 12.70 15.73
CA ASN A 196 -7.14 13.27 16.29
C ASN A 196 -6.21 13.78 15.18
N ILE A 197 -6.01 13.02 14.11
CA ILE A 197 -5.21 13.44 12.95
C ILE A 197 -5.83 14.66 12.26
N ALA A 198 -7.16 14.68 12.08
CA ALA A 198 -7.85 15.83 11.51
C ALA A 198 -7.62 17.10 12.36
N ASN A 199 -7.64 16.97 13.69
CA ASN A 199 -7.37 18.09 14.60
C ASN A 199 -5.91 18.56 14.51
N LYS A 200 -4.95 17.64 14.43
CA LYS A 200 -3.53 17.97 14.20
C LYS A 200 -3.32 18.69 12.87
N LEU A 201 -3.96 18.24 11.79
CA LEU A 201 -3.89 18.92 10.50
C LEU A 201 -4.53 20.30 10.53
N ARG A 202 -5.65 20.47 11.27
CA ARG A 202 -6.32 21.76 11.47
C ARG A 202 -5.47 22.75 12.27
N SER A 203 -4.72 22.27 13.28
CA SER A 203 -3.80 23.10 14.07
C SER A 203 -2.50 23.45 13.33
N GLY A 204 -2.33 23.00 12.09
CA GLY A 204 -1.19 23.35 11.25
C GLY A 204 0.00 22.42 11.35
N ILE A 205 -0.07 21.36 12.17
CA ILE A 205 1.00 20.37 12.28
C ILE A 205 1.34 19.81 10.90
N SER A 206 2.63 19.61 10.64
CA SER A 206 3.12 19.13 9.37
C SER A 206 2.79 17.64 9.17
N TRP A 207 2.62 17.23 7.91
CA TRP A 207 2.27 15.84 7.59
C TRP A 207 3.32 14.83 8.08
N ASN A 208 4.60 15.18 7.98
CA ASN A 208 5.72 14.32 8.40
C ASN A 208 5.82 14.13 9.93
N GLU A 209 5.27 15.06 10.71
CA GLU A 209 5.14 14.91 12.16
C GLU A 209 3.95 14.02 12.54
N ILE A 210 2.96 13.91 11.66
CA ILE A 210 1.74 13.12 11.87
C ILE A 210 1.96 11.68 11.38
N PHE A 211 2.45 11.51 10.16
CA PHE A 211 2.65 10.23 9.48
C PHE A 211 4.15 9.84 9.50
N LYS A 212 4.57 9.36 10.67
CA LYS A 212 6.00 9.10 10.94
C LYS A 212 6.54 7.86 10.24
N GLY A 213 5.69 6.90 9.91
CA GLY A 213 6.07 5.71 9.16
C GLY A 213 6.57 6.07 7.77
N VAL A 214 5.82 6.89 7.06
CA VAL A 214 6.19 7.38 5.73
C VAL A 214 7.35 8.37 5.79
N ALA A 215 7.33 9.30 6.74
CA ALA A 215 8.40 10.31 6.89
C ALA A 215 9.78 9.70 7.18
N GLY A 216 9.82 8.52 7.81
CA GLY A 216 11.07 7.82 8.12
C GLY A 216 11.77 7.18 6.91
N ILE A 217 11.12 7.15 5.73
CA ILE A 217 11.66 6.53 4.50
C ILE A 217 12.39 7.55 3.61
N GLN A 218 12.50 8.80 3.99
CA GLN A 218 13.23 9.81 3.22
C GLN A 218 14.72 9.51 3.15
N LEU A 219 15.08 8.48 2.39
CA LEU A 219 16.43 8.27 1.88
C LEU A 219 16.46 8.87 0.47
N SER A 220 17.28 9.89 0.30
CA SER A 220 17.51 10.54 -0.98
C SER A 220 17.95 9.52 -2.03
N ARG A 221 17.28 9.53 -3.18
CA ARG A 221 17.57 8.67 -4.33
C ARG A 221 18.66 9.27 -5.25
N GLU A 222 19.18 10.43 -4.92
CA GLU A 222 20.19 11.13 -5.71
C GLU A 222 21.58 10.89 -5.13
N GLY A 223 22.30 9.96 -5.73
CA GLY A 223 23.71 9.70 -5.44
C GLY A 223 24.17 8.40 -6.10
N ASP A 224 25.26 8.46 -6.85
CA ASP A 224 25.98 7.32 -7.47
C ASP A 224 26.75 6.46 -6.46
N GLY A 225 26.24 6.31 -5.24
CA GLY A 225 26.88 5.52 -4.18
C GLY A 225 26.26 4.13 -4.01
N PRO A 226 26.97 3.20 -3.35
CA PRO A 226 26.44 1.89 -3.04
C PRO A 226 25.18 2.03 -2.16
N SER A 227 24.11 1.29 -2.50
CA SER A 227 22.88 1.28 -1.72
C SER A 227 23.11 0.60 -0.37
N ILE A 228 22.83 1.30 0.73
CA ILE A 228 22.86 0.76 2.08
C ILE A 228 21.41 0.45 2.48
N SER A 229 21.15 -0.83 2.78
CA SER A 229 19.86 -1.23 3.36
C SER A 229 19.84 -0.85 4.84
N LEU A 230 19.02 0.15 5.20
CA LEU A 230 18.80 0.53 6.59
C LEU A 230 17.55 -0.18 7.11
N LYS A 231 17.70 -0.97 8.17
CA LYS A 231 16.56 -1.55 8.90
C LYS A 231 16.15 -0.56 9.99
N ILE A 232 14.99 0.04 9.86
CA ILE A 232 14.44 0.93 10.89
C ILE A 232 13.84 0.05 11.99
N THR A 233 14.40 0.13 13.19
CA THR A 233 13.87 -0.55 14.38
C THR A 233 13.52 0.47 15.45
N LYS A 234 12.49 0.18 16.28
CA LYS A 234 12.12 1.01 17.44
C LYS A 234 13.15 0.97 18.59
N LYS A 235 14.14 0.07 18.49
CA LYS A 235 15.28 -0.03 19.41
C LYS A 235 16.54 -0.15 18.53
N ALA A 236 17.22 0.95 18.33
CA ALA A 236 18.54 0.97 17.70
C ALA A 236 19.61 1.09 18.79
N ASP A 237 20.58 0.17 18.77
CA ASP A 237 21.74 0.23 19.68
C ASP A 237 22.80 1.22 19.19
N VAL A 238 22.64 1.80 17.99
CA VAL A 238 23.60 2.74 17.39
C VAL A 238 22.81 3.83 16.63
N GLU A 239 23.07 5.09 16.99
CA GLU A 239 22.64 6.25 16.19
C GLU A 239 23.60 6.48 15.03
N VAL A 240 23.08 6.47 13.79
CA VAL A 240 23.87 6.82 12.60
C VAL A 240 23.60 8.26 12.23
N THR A 241 24.59 9.13 12.41
CA THR A 241 24.54 10.51 11.94
C THR A 241 25.01 10.55 10.49
N LEU A 242 24.12 10.95 9.56
CA LEU A 242 24.49 11.19 8.18
C LEU A 242 25.26 12.51 8.09
N VAL A 243 26.54 12.44 7.84
CA VAL A 243 27.39 13.62 7.60
C VAL A 243 27.34 13.93 6.10
N LYS A 244 26.98 15.17 5.75
CA LYS A 244 27.11 15.67 4.39
C LYS A 244 28.58 15.64 3.98
N ASN A 245 28.92 14.86 2.96
CA ASN A 245 30.23 15.00 2.32
C ASN A 245 30.34 16.40 1.71
N SER A 246 31.22 17.21 2.22
CA SER A 246 31.66 18.43 1.54
C SER A 246 32.53 18.00 0.36
N PRO A 247 32.31 18.49 -0.86
CA PRO A 247 33.23 18.24 -1.95
C PRO A 247 34.55 18.94 -1.65
N ASN A 248 35.66 18.21 -1.74
CA ASN A 248 36.99 18.78 -1.87
C ASN A 248 37.12 19.41 -3.25
#